data_a430e05f2bb4b58b34477588dca73129
#
_entry.id   a430e05f2bb4b58b34477588dca73129
#
_cell.length_a   1.000
_cell.length_b   1.000
_cell.length_c   1.000
_cell.angle_alpha   90.00
_cell.angle_beta   90.00
_cell.angle_gamma   90.00
#
_symmetry.space_group_name_H-M   'P 1'
#
loop_
_entity.id
_entity.type
_entity.pdbx_description
1 polymer ?
#
loop_
_entity_poly.entity_id
_entity_poly.type
_entity_poly.pdbx_seq_one_letter_code
_entity_poly.pdbx_strand_id
1 'polypeptide(L)'
;VGIVYVNSNEAKRSEGESMEAMRQRAKKYKYQAPYLFDEGHKLADAFGARTTPHVFLFDATQTLVYLGAIDDNVDSAKKVKKAWLKDALTAMSGNQAIKVPQTKNLGCSIKRVQ
;
A
#
# COMPACT_ATOMS: atom_id res chain seq x y z
N VAL A 1 -13.70 -7.30 -0.65
CA VAL A 1 -12.39 -6.96 -0.05
C VAL A 1 -12.40 -5.53 0.41
N GLY A 2 -12.03 -5.30 1.66
CA GLY A 2 -11.85 -3.95 2.19
C GLY A 2 -10.44 -3.43 1.86
N ILE A 3 -10.34 -2.13 1.57
CA ILE A 3 -9.06 -1.48 1.28
C ILE A 3 -8.91 -0.28 2.21
N VAL A 4 -7.70 -0.08 2.72
CA VAL A 4 -7.32 1.10 3.48
C VAL A 4 -6.03 1.65 2.90
N TYR A 5 -6.01 2.94 2.58
CA TYR A 5 -4.80 3.64 2.18
C TYR A 5 -4.21 4.35 3.40
N VAL A 6 -2.89 4.26 3.55
CA VAL A 6 -2.19 4.85 4.71
C VAL A 6 -1.03 5.72 4.23
N ASN A 7 -0.94 6.93 4.73
CA ASN A 7 0.17 7.84 4.46
C ASN A 7 1.05 7.97 5.71
N SER A 8 2.27 7.48 5.61
CA SER A 8 3.24 7.43 6.71
C SER A 8 4.45 8.35 6.47
N ASN A 9 4.35 9.29 5.55
CA ASN A 9 5.46 10.19 5.19
C ASN A 9 5.58 11.38 6.16
N GLU A 10 5.84 11.09 7.42
CA GLU A 10 5.84 12.06 8.52
C GLU A 10 6.86 13.19 8.30
N ALA A 11 8.03 12.89 7.73
CA ALA A 11 9.06 13.90 7.48
C ALA A 11 8.65 14.94 6.43
N LYS A 12 7.59 14.66 5.66
CA LYS A 12 7.13 15.53 4.57
C LYS A 12 5.78 16.20 4.86
N ARG A 13 5.31 16.22 6.10
CA ARG A 13 4.01 16.82 6.44
C ARG A 13 3.91 18.31 6.07
N SER A 14 5.02 19.04 6.12
CA SER A 14 5.07 20.44 5.68
C SER A 14 5.33 20.62 4.17
N GLU A 15 5.57 19.54 3.44
CA GLU A 15 6.02 19.55 2.04
C GLU A 15 5.06 18.79 1.10
N GLY A 16 3.77 18.82 1.40
CA GLY A 16 2.75 18.20 0.53
C GLY A 16 2.18 16.89 1.07
N GLU A 17 2.60 16.44 2.24
CA GLU A 17 2.07 15.24 2.89
C GLU A 17 1.29 15.57 4.17
N SER A 18 0.75 16.78 4.27
CA SER A 18 -0.08 17.20 5.39
C SER A 18 -1.47 16.54 5.33
N MET A 19 -2.20 16.58 6.44
CA MET A 19 -3.58 16.09 6.50
C MET A 19 -4.44 16.81 5.45
N GLU A 20 -4.26 18.12 5.29
CA GLU A 20 -5.03 18.91 4.31
C GLU A 20 -4.68 18.47 2.88
N ALA A 21 -3.40 18.28 2.57
CA ALA A 21 -2.97 17.79 1.26
C ALA A 21 -3.54 16.40 0.97
N MET A 22 -3.59 15.52 1.98
CA MET A 22 -4.20 14.20 1.87
C MET A 22 -5.69 14.29 1.55
N ARG A 23 -6.42 15.18 2.24
CA ARG A 23 -7.85 15.40 2.00
C ARG A 23 -8.10 15.87 0.58
N GLN A 24 -7.30 16.83 0.10
CA GLN A 24 -7.40 17.36 -1.26
C GLN A 24 -7.12 16.29 -2.30
N ARG A 25 -6.12 15.45 -2.07
CA ARG A 25 -5.75 14.34 -2.96
C ARG A 25 -6.87 13.31 -3.03
N ALA A 26 -7.42 12.91 -1.89
CA ALA A 26 -8.51 11.95 -1.83
C ALA A 26 -9.75 12.48 -2.56
N LYS A 27 -10.07 13.77 -2.43
CA LYS A 27 -11.18 14.41 -3.12
C LYS A 27 -10.92 14.49 -4.63
N LYS A 28 -9.72 14.93 -5.03
CA LYS A 28 -9.34 15.09 -6.43
C LYS A 28 -9.42 13.77 -7.20
N TYR A 29 -8.90 12.70 -6.62
CA TYR A 29 -8.85 11.38 -7.26
C TYR A 29 -10.02 10.48 -6.85
N LYS A 30 -11.00 11.00 -6.08
CA LYS A 30 -12.23 10.29 -5.69
C LYS A 30 -11.94 8.94 -5.02
N TYR A 31 -11.08 8.94 -4.02
CA TYR A 31 -10.76 7.71 -3.27
C TYR A 31 -12.03 7.11 -2.66
N GLN A 32 -12.25 5.82 -2.92
CA GLN A 32 -13.41 5.07 -2.41
C GLN A 32 -13.12 4.40 -1.08
N ALA A 33 -11.88 4.36 -0.64
CA ALA A 33 -11.44 3.71 0.59
C ALA A 33 -10.96 4.77 1.59
N PRO A 34 -10.96 4.46 2.90
CA PRO A 34 -10.37 5.34 3.90
C PRO A 34 -8.91 5.65 3.59
N TYR A 35 -8.52 6.90 3.79
CA TYR A 35 -7.15 7.36 3.62
C TYR A 35 -6.67 7.89 4.97
N LEU A 36 -5.80 7.13 5.63
CA LEU A 36 -5.41 7.35 7.01
C LEU A 36 -4.10 8.12 7.11
N PHE A 37 -4.06 9.05 8.05
CA PHE A 37 -2.87 9.79 8.43
C PHE A 37 -2.15 9.00 9.53
N ASP A 38 -1.01 8.39 9.19
CA ASP A 38 -0.21 7.60 10.12
C ASP A 38 0.76 8.53 10.87
N GLU A 39 0.28 9.12 11.94
CA GLU A 39 1.07 10.06 12.75
C GLU A 39 2.32 9.38 13.30
N GLY A 40 3.48 10.00 13.06
CA GLY A 40 4.77 9.47 13.52
C GLY A 40 5.16 8.14 12.86
N HIS A 41 4.55 7.78 11.74
CA HIS A 41 4.75 6.52 11.00
C HIS A 41 4.63 5.24 11.85
N LYS A 42 3.79 5.30 12.89
CA LYS A 42 3.63 4.21 13.86
C LYS A 42 3.12 2.92 13.22
N LEU A 43 2.12 3.03 12.34
CA LEU A 43 1.55 1.87 11.67
C LEU A 43 2.55 1.25 10.70
N ALA A 44 3.25 2.09 9.93
CA ALA A 44 4.29 1.62 9.02
C ALA A 44 5.38 0.85 9.78
N ASP A 45 5.81 1.38 10.93
CA ASP A 45 6.82 0.73 11.75
C ASP A 45 6.33 -0.62 12.30
N ALA A 46 5.08 -0.67 12.78
CA ALA A 46 4.48 -1.89 13.32
C ALA A 46 4.39 -3.00 12.25
N PHE A 47 4.13 -2.63 11.01
CA PHE A 47 4.02 -3.59 9.90
C PHE A 47 5.37 -3.89 9.24
N GLY A 48 6.40 -3.11 9.53
CA GLY A 48 7.70 -3.22 8.86
C GLY A 48 7.68 -2.67 7.44
N ALA A 49 6.78 -1.74 7.13
CA ALA A 49 6.69 -1.13 5.81
C ALA A 49 7.92 -0.28 5.52
N ARG A 50 8.43 -0.32 4.29
CA ARG A 50 9.66 0.36 3.88
C ARG A 50 9.47 1.37 2.77
N THR A 51 8.53 1.12 1.86
CA THR A 51 8.35 1.91 0.65
C THR A 51 6.92 2.38 0.51
N THR A 52 6.71 3.31 -0.41
CA THR A 52 5.41 3.72 -0.91
C THR A 52 5.39 3.46 -2.42
N PRO A 53 4.52 2.59 -2.92
CA PRO A 53 3.57 1.75 -2.17
C PRO A 53 4.23 0.52 -1.53
N HIS A 54 3.59 -0.01 -0.50
CA HIS A 54 3.94 -1.29 0.11
C HIS A 54 2.62 -1.94 0.54
N VAL A 55 2.34 -3.14 0.05
CA VAL A 55 1.05 -3.81 0.22
C VAL A 55 1.13 -4.90 1.27
N PHE A 56 0.10 -4.93 2.11
CA PHE A 56 -0.12 -5.99 3.10
C PHE A 56 -1.54 -6.50 2.90
N LEU A 57 -1.70 -7.74 2.50
CA LEU A 57 -3.01 -8.36 2.25
C LEU A 57 -3.30 -9.42 3.29
N PHE A 58 -4.46 -9.31 3.93
CA PHE A 58 -4.92 -10.24 4.95
C PHE A 58 -6.17 -10.97 4.46
N ASP A 59 -6.31 -12.24 4.83
CA ASP A 59 -7.52 -13.01 4.55
C ASP A 59 -8.61 -12.76 5.60
N ALA A 60 -9.74 -13.48 5.49
CA ALA A 60 -10.88 -13.32 6.40
C ALA A 60 -10.54 -13.70 7.84
N THR A 61 -9.49 -14.48 8.08
CA THR A 61 -9.03 -14.85 9.41
C THR A 61 -7.99 -13.87 9.96
N GLN A 62 -7.74 -12.76 9.25
CA GLN A 62 -6.74 -11.74 9.59
C GLN A 62 -5.31 -12.28 9.54
N THR A 63 -5.08 -13.28 8.70
CA THR A 63 -3.74 -13.82 8.43
C THR A 63 -3.14 -13.10 7.24
N LEU A 64 -1.89 -12.66 7.36
CA LEU A 64 -1.15 -12.03 6.26
C LEU A 64 -0.88 -13.07 5.17
N VAL A 65 -1.42 -12.85 3.96
CA VAL A 65 -1.31 -13.81 2.86
C VAL A 65 -0.53 -13.29 1.67
N TYR A 66 -0.34 -11.96 1.58
CA TYR A 66 0.52 -11.36 0.57
C TYR A 66 1.22 -10.12 1.12
N LEU A 67 2.48 -9.96 0.77
CA LEU A 67 3.33 -8.84 1.18
C LEU A 67 4.23 -8.42 0.03
N GLY A 68 4.24 -7.15 -0.31
CA GLY A 68 5.18 -6.64 -1.31
C GLY A 68 4.63 -5.53 -2.19
N ALA A 69 4.99 -5.57 -3.47
CA ALA A 69 4.61 -4.57 -4.46
C ALA A 69 3.21 -4.83 -5.03
N ILE A 70 2.60 -3.80 -5.57
CA ILE A 70 1.33 -3.92 -6.30
C ILE A 70 1.55 -4.72 -7.58
N ASP A 71 2.59 -4.35 -8.33
CA ASP A 71 2.98 -4.98 -9.59
C ASP A 71 4.48 -4.77 -9.85
N ASP A 72 4.95 -5.18 -11.01
CA ASP A 72 6.38 -5.13 -11.35
C ASP A 72 6.83 -3.81 -11.99
N ASN A 73 5.97 -2.80 -12.08
CA ASN A 73 6.34 -1.52 -12.68
C ASN A 73 5.63 -0.34 -12.01
N VAL A 74 6.35 0.44 -11.21
CA VAL A 74 5.81 1.61 -10.51
C VAL A 74 5.66 2.84 -11.41
N ASP A 75 6.29 2.84 -12.58
CA ASP A 75 6.35 4.01 -13.46
C ASP A 75 5.27 4.01 -14.54
N SER A 76 4.85 2.84 -15.03
CA SER A 76 3.91 2.75 -16.14
C SER A 76 3.02 1.52 -16.04
N ALA A 77 1.71 1.76 -15.97
CA ALA A 77 0.72 0.68 -15.99
C ALA A 77 0.76 -0.12 -17.29
N LYS A 78 1.14 0.51 -18.40
CA LYS A 78 1.23 -0.17 -19.71
C LYS A 78 2.40 -1.14 -19.80
N LYS A 79 3.40 -0.99 -18.94
CA LYS A 79 4.59 -1.84 -18.92
C LYS A 79 4.51 -2.94 -17.87
N VAL A 80 3.40 -3.04 -17.14
CA VAL A 80 3.21 -4.08 -16.14
C VAL A 80 3.12 -5.43 -16.81
N LYS A 81 3.97 -6.35 -16.41
CA LYS A 81 3.98 -7.75 -16.89
C LYS A 81 3.47 -8.70 -15.82
N LYS A 82 3.64 -8.36 -14.55
CA LYS A 82 3.21 -9.19 -13.41
C LYS A 82 2.39 -8.33 -12.45
N ALA A 83 1.10 -8.61 -12.39
CA ALA A 83 0.16 -7.91 -11.52
C ALA A 83 -0.04 -8.72 -10.23
N TRP A 84 0.97 -8.74 -9.38
CA TRP A 84 1.05 -9.61 -8.19
C TRP A 84 -0.11 -9.43 -7.21
N LEU A 85 -0.50 -8.18 -6.90
CA LEU A 85 -1.61 -7.95 -5.99
C LEU A 85 -2.93 -8.41 -6.60
N LYS A 86 -3.15 -8.11 -7.88
CA LYS A 86 -4.35 -8.54 -8.59
C LYS A 86 -4.46 -10.07 -8.60
N ASP A 87 -3.35 -10.76 -8.87
CA ASP A 87 -3.30 -12.22 -8.89
C ASP A 87 -3.56 -12.80 -7.50
N ALA A 88 -3.00 -12.17 -6.45
CA ALA A 88 -3.24 -12.58 -5.07
C ALA A 88 -4.70 -12.41 -4.66
N LEU A 89 -5.32 -11.29 -5.03
CA LEU A 89 -6.74 -11.03 -4.77
C LEU A 89 -7.64 -12.04 -5.48
N THR A 90 -7.32 -12.36 -6.73
CA THR A 90 -8.06 -13.34 -7.52
C THR A 90 -7.98 -14.73 -6.89
N ALA A 91 -6.78 -15.15 -6.49
CA ALA A 91 -6.58 -16.44 -5.82
C ALA A 91 -7.34 -16.50 -4.50
N MET A 92 -7.25 -15.47 -3.68
CA MET A 92 -7.93 -15.39 -2.39
C MET A 92 -9.45 -15.47 -2.56
N SER A 93 -10.01 -14.75 -3.53
CA SER A 93 -11.45 -14.76 -3.83
C SER A 93 -11.95 -16.12 -4.29
N GLY A 94 -11.10 -16.91 -4.96
CA GLY A 94 -11.41 -18.26 -5.41
C GLY A 94 -11.03 -19.35 -4.42
N ASN A 95 -10.65 -19.01 -3.19
CA ASN A 95 -10.16 -19.95 -2.18
C ASN A 95 -8.98 -20.78 -2.66
N GLN A 96 -8.12 -20.20 -3.49
CA GLN A 96 -6.92 -20.85 -4.02
C GLN A 96 -5.68 -20.29 -3.35
N ALA A 97 -4.63 -21.08 -3.30
CA ALA A 97 -3.34 -20.65 -2.75
C ALA A 97 -2.74 -19.54 -3.64
N ILE A 98 -2.16 -18.54 -2.98
CA ILE A 98 -1.46 -17.46 -3.69
C ILE A 98 -0.10 -17.98 -4.14
N LYS A 99 0.15 -17.98 -5.45
CA LYS A 99 1.39 -18.53 -6.03
C LYS A 99 2.63 -17.74 -5.64
N VAL A 100 2.49 -16.41 -5.54
CA VAL A 100 3.59 -15.50 -5.17
C VAL A 100 3.14 -14.71 -3.94
N PRO A 101 3.34 -15.25 -2.72
CA PRO A 101 2.84 -14.63 -1.49
C PRO A 101 3.70 -13.47 -1.01
N GLN A 102 4.91 -13.32 -1.56
CA GLN A 102 5.81 -12.24 -1.17
C GLN A 102 6.64 -11.81 -2.36
N THR A 103 6.76 -10.50 -2.56
CA THR A 103 7.61 -9.91 -3.58
C THR A 103 8.49 -8.84 -2.97
N LYS A 104 9.55 -8.48 -3.68
CA LYS A 104 10.36 -7.32 -3.31
C LYS A 104 9.51 -6.06 -3.46
N ASN A 105 9.51 -5.20 -2.44
CA ASN A 105 8.80 -3.94 -2.51
C ASN A 105 9.48 -2.99 -3.50
N LEU A 106 8.67 -2.30 -4.31
CA LEU A 106 9.11 -1.34 -5.31
C LEU A 106 8.49 0.02 -5.01
N GLY A 107 9.27 1.08 -5.13
CA GLY A 107 8.79 2.44 -4.89
C GLY A 107 9.79 3.27 -4.12
N CYS A 108 9.35 4.46 -3.68
CA CYS A 108 10.18 5.36 -2.90
C CYS A 108 10.15 4.98 -1.43
N SER A 109 11.26 5.17 -0.72
CA SER A 109 11.28 4.94 0.73
C SER A 109 10.28 5.82 1.46
N ILE A 110 9.70 5.31 2.53
CA ILE A 110 8.81 6.08 3.40
C ILE A 110 9.64 7.19 4.07
N LYS A 111 9.10 8.40 4.08
CA LYS A 111 9.78 9.58 4.65
C LYS A 111 9.52 9.65 6.15
N ARG A 112 10.33 8.91 6.90
CA ARG A 112 10.26 8.83 8.36
C ARG A 112 10.95 10.01 9.03
N VAL A 113 10.51 10.33 10.24
CA VAL A 113 11.25 11.17 11.18
C VAL A 113 12.00 10.25 12.15
N GLN A 114 13.10 10.74 12.67
CA GLN A 114 13.89 10.00 13.67
C GLN A 114 13.47 10.33 15.07
#